data_a91f9412d90663c6a8730f6b68d18d43
#
_entry.id   a91f9412d90663c6a8730f6b68d18d43
#
_cell.length_a   1.000
_cell.length_b   1.000
_cell.length_c   1.000
_cell.angle_alpha   90.00
_cell.angle_beta   90.00
_cell.angle_gamma   90.00
#
_symmetry.space_group_name_H-M   'P 1'
#
loop_
_entity.id
_entity.type
_entity.pdbx_description
1 polymer ?
#
loop_
_entity_poly.entity_id
_entity_poly.type
_entity_poly.pdbx_seq_one_letter_code
_entity_poly.pdbx_strand_id
1 'polypeptide(L)' 'MSQELFNQLDQKVAATVEALELMKLENEELREENQRLKQEREEWEQRLTGLLGRFDDITESAATS' A
#
# COMPACT_ATOMS: atom_id res chain seq x y z
N MET A 1 -4.48 35.39 -34.12
CA MET A 1 -4.12 34.20 -33.34
C MET A 1 -4.63 32.99 -34.03
N SER A 2 -3.83 31.97 -34.17
CA SER A 2 -4.24 30.81 -34.90
C SER A 2 -5.12 29.91 -34.06
N GLN A 3 -6.20 29.47 -34.63
CA GLN A 3 -7.09 28.49 -34.02
C GLN A 3 -6.37 27.17 -33.74
N GLU A 4 -5.35 26.87 -34.53
CA GLU A 4 -4.52 25.71 -34.34
C GLU A 4 -3.74 25.73 -33.02
N LEU A 5 -3.26 26.89 -32.60
CA LEU A 5 -2.59 27.05 -31.31
C LEU A 5 -3.54 26.74 -30.15
N PHE A 6 -4.77 27.26 -30.23
CA PHE A 6 -5.80 26.96 -29.23
C PHE A 6 -6.14 25.49 -29.16
N ASN A 7 -6.23 24.81 -30.31
CA ASN A 7 -6.50 23.39 -30.37
C ASN A 7 -5.37 22.57 -29.72
N GLN A 8 -4.11 22.98 -29.97
CA GLN A 8 -2.97 22.35 -29.34
C GLN A 8 -2.97 22.53 -27.82
N LEU A 9 -3.31 23.71 -27.36
CA LEU A 9 -3.42 23.98 -25.92
C LEU A 9 -4.54 23.17 -25.28
N ASP A 10 -5.69 23.07 -25.92
CA ASP A 10 -6.79 22.24 -25.47
C ASP A 10 -6.39 20.79 -25.33
N GLN A 11 -5.69 20.25 -26.31
CA GLN A 11 -5.19 18.88 -26.30
C GLN A 11 -4.21 18.64 -25.14
N LYS A 12 -3.31 19.58 -24.92
CA LYS A 12 -2.34 19.49 -23.81
C LYS A 12 -3.00 19.57 -22.45
N VAL A 13 -3.99 20.45 -22.31
CA VAL A 13 -4.76 20.55 -21.07
C VAL A 13 -5.52 19.25 -20.82
N ALA A 14 -6.19 18.71 -21.83
CA ALA A 14 -6.92 17.46 -21.70
C ALA A 14 -6.01 16.30 -21.34
N ALA A 15 -4.84 16.20 -21.98
CA ALA A 15 -3.86 15.16 -21.67
C ALA A 15 -3.32 15.28 -20.24
N THR A 16 -3.11 16.50 -19.77
CA THR A 16 -2.64 16.76 -18.40
C THR A 16 -3.69 16.37 -17.37
N VAL A 17 -4.95 16.70 -17.64
CA VAL A 17 -6.06 16.33 -16.75
C VAL A 17 -6.19 14.81 -16.68
N GLU A 18 -6.11 14.12 -17.81
CA GLU A 18 -6.14 12.66 -17.85
C GLU A 18 -4.99 12.04 -17.05
N ALA A 19 -3.78 12.59 -17.19
CA ALA A 19 -2.61 12.13 -16.46
C ALA A 19 -2.79 12.33 -14.95
N LEU A 20 -3.36 13.46 -14.53
CA LEU A 20 -3.64 13.72 -13.12
C LEU A 20 -4.69 12.75 -12.56
N GLU A 21 -5.73 12.47 -13.32
CA GLU A 21 -6.75 11.49 -12.92
C GLU A 21 -6.16 10.09 -12.76
N LEU A 22 -5.31 9.69 -13.69
CA LEU A 22 -4.61 8.41 -13.61
C LEU A 22 -3.70 8.34 -12.40
N MET A 23 -2.92 9.38 -12.15
CA MET A 23 -2.06 9.47 -10.97
C MET A 23 -2.85 9.39 -9.67
N LYS A 24 -4.02 10.01 -9.63
CA LYS A 24 -4.90 9.98 -8.48
C LYS A 24 -5.39 8.55 -8.20
N LEU A 25 -5.80 7.84 -9.24
CA LEU A 25 -6.22 6.45 -9.12
C LEU A 25 -5.07 5.54 -8.67
N GLU A 26 -3.89 5.71 -9.26
CA GLU A 26 -2.70 4.96 -8.86
C GLU A 26 -2.34 5.22 -7.39
N ASN A 27 -2.46 6.46 -6.96
CA ASN A 27 -2.20 6.84 -5.57
C ASN A 27 -3.19 6.16 -4.61
N GLU A 28 -4.47 6.12 -4.97
CA GLU A 28 -5.49 5.43 -4.19
C GLU A 28 -5.21 3.92 -4.10
N GLU A 29 -4.84 3.30 -5.21
CA GLU A 29 -4.46 1.89 -5.25
C GLU A 29 -3.24 1.59 -4.38
N LEU A 30 -2.23 2.44 -4.44
CA LEU A 30 -1.03 2.31 -3.62
C LEU A 30 -1.33 2.46 -2.13
N ARG A 31 -2.21 3.36 -1.76
CA ARG A 31 -2.65 3.53 -0.38
C ARG A 31 -3.38 2.29 0.14
N GLU A 32 -4.26 1.74 -0.66
CA GLU A 32 -4.98 0.51 -0.31
C GLU A 32 -4.04 -0.67 -0.17
N GLU A 33 -3.12 -0.82 -1.11
CA GLU A 33 -2.12 -1.87 -1.07
C GLU A 33 -1.20 -1.73 0.15
N ASN A 34 -0.77 -0.50 0.44
CA ASN A 34 0.07 -0.21 1.58
C ASN A 34 -0.64 -0.57 2.90
N GLN A 35 -1.91 -0.23 3.01
CA GLN A 35 -2.72 -0.58 4.18
C GLN A 35 -2.89 -2.09 4.33
N ARG A 36 -3.12 -2.80 3.24
CA ARG A 36 -3.22 -4.26 3.22
C ARG A 36 -1.92 -4.91 3.68
N LEU A 37 -0.79 -4.46 3.15
CA LEU A 37 0.52 -4.97 3.52
C LEU A 37 0.83 -4.72 5.00
N LYS A 38 0.44 -3.56 5.50
CA LYS A 38 0.59 -3.24 6.92
C LYS A 38 -0.23 -4.17 7.81
N GLN A 39 -1.46 -4.47 7.42
CA GLN A 39 -2.31 -5.42 8.14
C GLN A 39 -1.72 -6.83 8.12
N GLU A 40 -1.26 -7.29 6.97
CA GLU A 40 -0.61 -8.59 6.84
C GLU A 40 0.64 -8.68 7.73
N ARG A 41 1.42 -7.62 7.77
CA ARG A 41 2.60 -7.54 8.63
C ARG A 41 2.23 -7.64 10.11
N GLU A 42 1.20 -6.92 10.53
CA GLU A 42 0.72 -6.95 11.91
C GLU A 42 0.21 -8.33 12.30
N GLU A 43 -0.50 -9.01 11.40
CA GLU A 43 -0.97 -10.38 11.60
C GLU A 43 0.21 -11.36 11.75
N TRP A 44 1.22 -11.23 10.91
CA TRP A 44 2.42 -12.05 11.00
C TRP A 44 3.19 -11.81 12.31
N GLU A 45 3.30 -10.56 12.72
CA GLU A 45 3.95 -10.19 13.98
C GLU A 45 3.22 -10.79 15.18
N GLN A 46 1.89 -10.74 15.17
CA GLN A 46 1.08 -11.35 16.22
C GLN A 46 1.22 -12.88 16.26
N ARG A 47 1.23 -13.51 15.09
CA ARG A 47 1.47 -14.94 14.98
C ARG A 47 2.83 -15.33 15.52
N LEU A 48 3.84 -14.60 15.12
CA LEU A 48 5.21 -14.84 15.57
C LEU A 48 5.32 -14.69 17.08
N THR A 49 4.76 -13.63 17.62
CA THR A 49 4.72 -13.38 19.07
C THR A 49 4.01 -14.53 19.79
N GLY A 50 2.88 -14.99 19.27
CA GLY A 50 2.16 -16.12 19.84
C GLY A 50 2.97 -17.42 19.82
N LEU A 51 3.68 -17.70 18.72
CA LEU A 51 4.52 -18.88 18.61
C LEU A 51 5.71 -18.83 19.54
N LEU A 52 6.35 -17.66 19.67
CA LEU A 52 7.46 -17.46 20.60
C LEU A 52 7.00 -17.63 22.05
N GLY A 53 5.81 -17.14 22.39
CA GLY A 53 5.23 -17.35 23.71
C GLY A 53 5.01 -18.83 24.03
N ARG A 54 4.50 -19.60 23.07
CA ARG A 54 4.33 -21.05 23.20
C ARG A 54 5.66 -21.76 23.39
N PHE A 55 6.64 -21.35 22.63
CA PHE A 55 8.00 -21.92 22.71
C PHE A 55 8.61 -21.67 24.10
N ASP A 56 8.47 -20.47 24.63
CA ASP A 56 8.93 -20.12 25.97
C ASP A 56 8.24 -20.95 27.05
N ASP A 57 6.93 -21.15 26.95
CA ASP A 57 6.16 -21.97 27.87
C ASP A 57 6.63 -23.43 27.85
N ILE A 58 6.90 -23.97 26.68
CA ILE A 58 7.41 -25.34 26.53
C ILE A 58 8.81 -25.48 27.12
N THR A 59 9.68 -24.53 26.88
CA THR A 59 11.04 -24.55 27.44
C THR A 59 11.03 -24.39 28.96
N GLU A 60 10.20 -23.52 29.52
CA GLU A 60 10.00 -23.38 30.96
C GLU A 60 9.49 -24.69 31.58
N SER A 61 8.48 -25.28 30.97
CA SER A 61 7.91 -26.55 31.43
C SER A 61 8.94 -27.67 31.40
N ALA A 62 9.77 -27.75 30.35
CA ALA A 62 10.85 -28.71 30.24
C ALA A 62 11.96 -28.48 31.26
N ALA A 63 12.25 -27.23 31.60
CA ALA A 63 13.30 -26.86 32.57
C ALA A 63 12.87 -27.17 34.02
N THR A 64 11.56 -27.16 34.31
CA THR A 64 11.03 -27.42 35.65
C THR A 64 10.74 -28.90 35.91
N SER A 65 10.74 -29.69 34.89
CA SER A 65 10.54 -31.12 35.01
C SER A 65 11.88 -31.84 35.21
#